data_195180ee19c8a60d71dd4dcce92cccd8
#
_entry.id   195180ee19c8a60d71dd4dcce92cccd8
#
_cell.length_a   1.000
_cell.length_b   1.000
_cell.length_c   1.000
_cell.angle_alpha   90.00
_cell.angle_beta   90.00
_cell.angle_gamma   90.00
#
_symmetry.space_group_name_H-M   'P 1'
#
loop_
_entity.id
_entity.type
_entity.pdbx_description
1 polymer ?
#
loop_
_entity_poly.entity_id
_entity_poly.type
_entity_poly.pdbx_seq_one_letter_code
_entity_poly.pdbx_strand_id
1 'polypeptide(L)'
;MAFGLVRAINVASEMKRCTGPYVETVLNWQARAAKLNAIEGRSPIGCIDNFATHAFHGSKTLRAYGERWALLQKWDFNPATDIARDYQGLWRWTGNKPGLRDDVARYFVERSEDGPLLLGEAPLV
;
A
#
# COMPACT_ATOMS: atom_id res chain seq x y z
N MET A 1 6.71 0.56 1.67
CA MET A 1 6.83 1.01 3.07
C MET A 1 8.23 0.90 3.66
N ALA A 2 9.05 -0.09 3.28
CA ALA A 2 10.42 -0.23 3.82
C ALA A 2 11.29 1.04 3.69
N PHE A 3 11.18 1.78 2.59
CA PHE A 3 11.92 3.04 2.40
C PHE A 3 11.63 4.09 3.47
N GLY A 4 10.39 4.17 3.98
CA GLY A 4 10.07 5.06 5.07
C GLY A 4 10.77 4.70 6.36
N LEU A 5 10.99 3.42 6.64
CA LEU A 5 11.69 2.95 7.83
C LEU A 5 13.18 3.32 7.85
N VAL A 6 13.82 3.37 6.69
CA VAL A 6 15.24 3.69 6.55
C VAL A 6 15.51 5.13 6.08
N ARG A 7 14.53 6.00 6.08
CA ARG A 7 14.63 7.39 5.60
C ARG A 7 15.02 7.51 4.12
N ALA A 8 14.72 6.52 3.31
CA ALA A 8 15.09 6.50 1.89
C ALA A 8 13.91 6.86 0.96
N ILE A 9 12.91 7.57 1.48
CA ILE A 9 11.68 7.86 0.72
C ILE A 9 11.94 8.70 -0.54
N ASN A 10 12.95 9.57 -0.50
CA ASN A 10 13.28 10.44 -1.63
C ASN A 10 13.75 9.66 -2.87
N VAL A 11 14.18 8.42 -2.67
CA VAL A 11 14.68 7.54 -3.73
C VAL A 11 13.55 6.68 -4.30
N ALA A 12 12.42 6.59 -3.60
CA ALA A 12 11.30 5.79 -4.04
C ALA A 12 10.56 6.50 -5.19
N SER A 13 10.91 6.16 -6.42
CA SER A 13 10.29 6.70 -7.65
C SER A 13 8.76 6.57 -7.65
N GLU A 14 8.24 5.55 -6.97
CA GLU A 14 6.81 5.29 -6.79
C GLU A 14 6.08 6.43 -6.08
N MET A 15 6.77 7.17 -5.20
CA MET A 15 6.16 8.28 -4.47
C MET A 15 5.80 9.46 -5.38
N LYS A 16 6.44 9.57 -6.55
CA LYS A 16 6.08 10.59 -7.57
C LYS A 16 4.69 10.38 -8.16
N ARG A 17 4.15 9.17 -7.99
CA ARG A 17 2.82 8.77 -8.46
C ARG A 17 1.74 8.89 -7.39
N CYS A 18 2.11 9.32 -6.18
CA CYS A 18 1.18 9.47 -5.06
C CYS A 18 0.64 10.89 -4.99
N THR A 19 -0.51 11.06 -4.34
CA THR A 19 -1.03 12.40 -4.02
C THR A 19 -0.15 13.08 -2.97
N GLY A 20 -0.13 14.43 -2.97
CA GLY A 20 0.62 15.20 -1.98
C GLY A 20 0.29 14.82 -0.54
N PRO A 21 -1.00 14.76 -0.14
CA PRO A 21 -1.41 14.34 1.20
C PRO A 21 -0.98 12.92 1.56
N TYR A 22 -0.94 12.00 0.60
CA TYR A 22 -0.42 10.64 0.84
C TYR A 22 1.08 10.67 1.15
N VAL A 23 1.86 11.42 0.36
CA VAL A 23 3.31 11.59 0.58
C VAL A 23 3.58 12.19 1.95
N GLU A 24 2.86 13.25 2.33
CA GLU A 24 2.96 13.87 3.65
C GLU A 24 2.68 12.88 4.78
N THR A 25 1.64 12.07 4.66
CA THR A 25 1.31 11.01 5.62
C THR A 25 2.48 10.04 5.80
N VAL A 26 3.11 9.61 4.72
CA VAL A 26 4.26 8.69 4.77
C VAL A 26 5.49 9.36 5.39
N LEU A 27 5.75 10.63 5.06
CA LEU A 27 6.86 11.39 5.65
C LEU A 27 6.67 11.60 7.16
N ASN A 28 5.47 11.91 7.61
CA ASN A 28 5.14 12.03 9.03
C ASN A 28 5.33 10.69 9.76
N TRP A 29 4.92 9.59 9.15
CA TRP A 29 5.16 8.26 9.70
C TRP A 29 6.65 7.94 9.77
N GLN A 30 7.43 8.26 8.75
CA GLN A 30 8.88 8.12 8.73
C GLN A 30 9.56 8.91 9.85
N ALA A 31 9.13 10.16 10.07
CA ALA A 31 9.66 11.00 11.13
C ALA A 31 9.38 10.40 12.52
N ARG A 32 8.19 9.85 12.73
CA ARG A 32 7.83 9.15 13.98
C ARG A 32 8.68 7.89 14.19
N ALA A 33 8.85 7.06 13.17
CA ALA A 33 9.69 5.87 13.23
C ALA A 33 11.15 6.24 13.56
N ALA A 34 11.67 7.32 12.96
CA ALA A 34 13.01 7.82 13.25
C ALA A 34 13.22 8.23 14.70
N LYS A 35 12.20 8.85 15.33
CA LYS A 35 12.26 9.20 16.75
C LYS A 35 12.32 7.97 17.66
N LEU A 36 11.52 6.96 17.37
CA LEU A 36 11.53 5.70 18.13
C LEU A 36 12.90 5.01 18.04
N ASN A 37 13.50 4.99 16.86
CA ASN A 37 14.83 4.41 16.66
C ASN A 37 15.93 5.16 17.43
N ALA A 38 15.83 6.48 17.50
CA ALA A 38 16.79 7.30 18.26
C ALA A 38 16.72 7.02 19.77
N ILE A 39 15.54 6.68 20.30
CA ILE A 39 15.34 6.34 21.70
C ILE A 39 15.88 4.95 22.02
N GLU A 40 15.65 3.98 21.14
CA GLU A 40 16.00 2.58 21.38
C GLU A 40 17.41 2.20 20.90
N GLY A 41 18.06 3.04 20.13
CA GLY A 41 19.41 2.78 19.56
C GLY A 41 19.45 1.58 18.61
N ARG A 42 18.29 1.13 18.10
CA ARG A 42 18.14 -0.07 17.28
C ARG A 42 17.68 0.28 15.87
N SER A 43 18.01 -0.59 14.92
CA SER A 43 17.40 -0.55 13.59
C SER A 43 15.91 -0.92 13.70
N PRO A 44 15.00 -0.19 13.04
CA PRO A 44 13.56 -0.51 13.04
C PRO A 44 13.24 -1.75 12.21
N ILE A 45 14.22 -2.32 11.54
CA ILE A 45 14.06 -3.48 10.67
C ILE A 45 14.79 -4.63 11.31
N GLY A 46 14.04 -5.65 11.68
CA GLY A 46 14.55 -6.95 12.14
C GLY A 46 14.33 -8.02 11.08
N CYS A 47 15.02 -9.13 11.24
CA CYS A 47 14.82 -10.34 10.47
C CYS A 47 14.38 -11.46 11.42
N ILE A 48 13.37 -12.22 11.01
CA ILE A 48 12.97 -13.46 11.67
C ILE A 48 13.38 -14.61 10.77
N ASP A 49 14.01 -15.61 11.33
CA ASP A 49 14.32 -16.85 10.62
C ASP A 49 13.05 -17.69 10.52
N ASN A 50 12.33 -17.54 9.40
CA ASN A 50 11.07 -18.21 9.17
C ASN A 50 10.84 -18.44 7.67
N PHE A 51 9.91 -19.34 7.35
CA PHE A 51 9.43 -19.59 6.01
C PHE A 51 8.15 -18.84 5.72
N ALA A 52 8.04 -18.25 4.52
CA ALA A 52 6.80 -17.72 4.01
C ALA A 52 6.44 -18.43 2.70
N THR A 53 5.30 -19.08 2.67
CA THR A 53 4.75 -19.65 1.43
C THR A 53 3.88 -18.59 0.77
N HIS A 54 4.21 -18.29 -0.48
CA HIS A 54 3.46 -17.32 -1.27
C HIS A 54 2.40 -18.06 -2.10
N ALA A 55 1.14 -17.92 -1.73
CA ALA A 55 0.04 -18.44 -2.52
C ALA A 55 -0.18 -17.60 -3.79
N PHE A 56 -0.68 -18.23 -4.84
CA PHE A 56 -1.09 -17.50 -6.04
C PHE A 56 -2.18 -16.48 -5.69
N HIS A 57 -2.05 -15.27 -6.18
CA HIS A 57 -2.97 -14.17 -5.90
C HIS A 57 -3.21 -13.31 -7.15
N GLY A 58 -3.53 -13.94 -8.25
CA GLY A 58 -3.82 -13.29 -9.53
C GLY A 58 -2.59 -13.02 -10.40
N SER A 59 -2.83 -12.81 -11.68
CA SER A 59 -1.77 -12.51 -12.65
C SER A 59 -1.15 -11.13 -12.41
N LYS A 60 0.10 -10.92 -12.81
CA LYS A 60 0.78 -9.63 -12.71
C LYS A 60 0.04 -8.53 -13.47
N THR A 61 -0.56 -8.86 -14.60
CA THR A 61 -1.33 -7.93 -15.44
C THR A 61 -2.58 -7.41 -14.70
N LEU A 62 -3.36 -8.30 -14.11
CA LEU A 62 -4.57 -7.94 -13.37
C LEU A 62 -4.28 -7.14 -12.09
N ARG A 63 -3.08 -7.27 -11.53
CA ARG A 63 -2.67 -6.52 -10.35
C ARG A 63 -2.34 -5.05 -10.61
N ALA A 64 -2.26 -4.64 -11.89
CA ALA A 64 -2.11 -3.25 -12.33
C ALA A 64 -1.09 -2.43 -11.50
N TYR A 65 0.10 -3.00 -11.23
CA TYR A 65 1.10 -2.40 -10.33
C TYR A 65 1.51 -0.98 -10.74
N GLY A 66 1.52 -0.69 -12.05
CA GLY A 66 1.83 0.64 -12.57
C GLY A 66 0.67 1.63 -12.49
N GLU A 67 -0.56 1.13 -12.57
CA GLU A 67 -1.77 1.94 -12.80
C GLU A 67 -2.57 2.21 -11.52
N ARG A 68 -2.44 1.34 -10.51
CA ARG A 68 -3.20 1.47 -9.24
C ARG A 68 -3.03 2.83 -8.54
N TRP A 69 -1.90 3.51 -8.75
CA TRP A 69 -1.65 4.84 -8.18
C TRP A 69 -2.44 5.94 -8.89
N ALA A 70 -2.70 5.76 -10.20
CA ALA A 70 -3.49 6.70 -10.98
C ALA A 70 -4.92 6.81 -10.46
N LEU A 71 -5.48 5.72 -9.92
CA LEU A 71 -6.78 5.72 -9.27
C LEU A 71 -6.82 6.66 -8.06
N LEU A 72 -5.80 6.62 -7.22
CA LEU A 72 -5.71 7.50 -6.05
C LEU A 72 -5.50 8.96 -6.47
N GLN A 73 -4.71 9.21 -7.51
CA GLN A 73 -4.50 10.56 -8.07
C GLN A 73 -5.78 11.12 -8.68
N LYS A 74 -6.51 10.32 -9.45
CA LYS A 74 -7.80 10.71 -10.08
C LYS A 74 -8.76 11.31 -9.07
N TRP A 75 -8.77 10.79 -7.84
CA TRP A 75 -9.70 11.20 -6.78
C TRP A 75 -9.05 12.09 -5.73
N ASP A 76 -7.81 12.53 -5.94
CA ASP A 76 -7.04 13.31 -4.95
C ASP A 76 -7.17 12.69 -3.54
N PHE A 77 -6.80 11.40 -3.44
CA PHE A 77 -6.91 10.65 -2.20
C PHE A 77 -6.07 11.28 -1.09
N ASN A 78 -6.73 11.58 0.04
CA ASN A 78 -6.10 12.11 1.24
C ASN A 78 -6.31 11.14 2.42
N PRO A 79 -5.26 10.44 2.88
CA PRO A 79 -5.38 9.50 4.00
C PRO A 79 -5.90 10.11 5.30
N ALA A 80 -5.69 11.41 5.51
CA ALA A 80 -6.11 12.08 6.74
C ALA A 80 -7.62 12.33 6.80
N THR A 81 -8.30 12.43 5.64
CA THR A 81 -9.71 12.78 5.56
C THR A 81 -10.59 11.68 4.97
N ASP A 82 -10.03 10.85 4.12
CA ASP A 82 -10.81 9.87 3.35
C ASP A 82 -10.92 8.51 4.04
N ILE A 83 -10.02 8.22 4.98
CA ILE A 83 -10.04 6.98 5.77
C ILE A 83 -9.77 7.26 7.24
N ALA A 84 -10.35 6.46 8.13
CA ALA A 84 -10.05 6.47 9.56
C ALA A 84 -10.12 5.05 10.12
N ARG A 85 -9.57 4.86 11.32
CA ARG A 85 -9.78 3.61 12.07
C ARG A 85 -11.06 3.70 12.86
N ASP A 86 -11.82 2.62 12.86
CA ASP A 86 -12.96 2.46 13.75
C ASP A 86 -12.53 2.01 15.15
N TYR A 87 -13.52 1.75 16.02
CA TYR A 87 -13.28 1.29 17.40
C TYR A 87 -12.61 -0.09 17.49
N GLN A 88 -12.67 -0.89 16.43
CA GLN A 88 -11.99 -2.19 16.32
C GLN A 88 -10.59 -2.08 15.71
N GLY A 89 -10.17 -0.87 15.30
CA GLY A 89 -8.91 -0.61 14.63
C GLY A 89 -8.91 -0.92 13.13
N LEU A 90 -10.07 -1.20 12.55
CA LEU A 90 -10.22 -1.47 11.11
C LEU A 90 -10.34 -0.17 10.32
N TRP A 91 -9.82 -0.16 9.11
CA TRP A 91 -9.93 0.99 8.22
C TRP A 91 -11.34 1.14 7.66
N ARG A 92 -11.87 2.34 7.73
CA ARG A 92 -13.15 2.74 7.15
C ARG A 92 -13.00 3.97 6.29
N TRP A 93 -13.83 4.05 5.28
CA TRP A 93 -14.01 5.26 4.50
C TRP A 93 -14.75 6.33 5.33
N THR A 94 -14.19 7.53 5.38
CA THR A 94 -14.79 8.68 6.07
C THR A 94 -15.08 9.84 5.13
N GLY A 95 -14.30 9.99 4.06
CA GLY A 95 -14.48 11.03 3.06
C GLY A 95 -15.73 10.83 2.20
N ASN A 96 -16.21 11.91 1.62
CA ASN A 96 -17.37 11.91 0.71
C ASN A 96 -16.93 11.78 -0.76
N LYS A 97 -16.26 10.66 -1.09
CA LYS A 97 -15.79 10.34 -2.44
C LYS A 97 -16.35 8.97 -2.88
N PRO A 98 -17.64 8.89 -3.24
CA PRO A 98 -18.24 7.60 -3.64
C PRO A 98 -17.53 6.98 -4.84
N GLY A 99 -17.16 7.76 -5.85
CA GLY A 99 -16.44 7.25 -7.02
C GLY A 99 -15.06 6.66 -6.69
N LEU A 100 -14.35 7.18 -5.68
CA LEU A 100 -13.13 6.56 -5.18
C LEU A 100 -13.39 5.15 -4.63
N ARG A 101 -14.46 5.01 -3.84
CA ARG A 101 -14.85 3.72 -3.25
C ARG A 101 -15.20 2.70 -4.32
N ASP A 102 -15.96 3.14 -5.33
CA ASP A 102 -16.41 2.30 -6.43
C ASP A 102 -15.20 1.84 -7.29
N ASP A 103 -14.30 2.77 -7.61
CA ASP A 103 -13.09 2.45 -8.38
C ASP A 103 -12.15 1.52 -7.60
N VAL A 104 -11.99 1.71 -6.28
CA VAL A 104 -11.20 0.81 -5.44
C VAL A 104 -11.86 -0.57 -5.34
N ALA A 105 -13.17 -0.64 -5.14
CA ALA A 105 -13.89 -1.92 -5.10
C ALA A 105 -13.74 -2.67 -6.44
N ARG A 106 -13.90 -1.97 -7.55
CA ARG A 106 -13.70 -2.54 -8.90
C ARG A 106 -12.29 -3.08 -9.09
N TYR A 107 -11.27 -2.33 -8.67
CA TYR A 107 -9.88 -2.76 -8.73
C TYR A 107 -9.65 -4.11 -8.01
N PHE A 108 -10.25 -4.31 -6.84
CA PHE A 108 -10.13 -5.58 -6.12
C PHE A 108 -10.88 -6.72 -6.81
N VAL A 109 -12.04 -6.46 -7.39
CA VAL A 109 -12.78 -7.47 -8.19
C VAL A 109 -11.98 -7.88 -9.43
N GLU A 110 -11.41 -6.91 -10.15
CA GLU A 110 -10.65 -7.15 -11.39
C GLU A 110 -9.33 -7.91 -11.14
N ARG A 111 -8.75 -7.79 -9.94
CA ARG A 111 -7.55 -8.56 -9.56
C ARG A 111 -7.77 -10.06 -9.59
N SER A 112 -9.00 -10.53 -9.39
CA SER A 112 -9.37 -11.96 -9.44
C SER A 112 -8.42 -12.87 -8.64
N GLU A 113 -8.05 -12.44 -7.43
CA GLU A 113 -7.04 -13.14 -6.60
C GLU A 113 -7.49 -14.55 -6.20
N ASP A 114 -8.81 -14.73 -6.04
CA ASP A 114 -9.44 -16.00 -5.69
C ASP A 114 -9.95 -16.75 -6.95
N GLY A 115 -9.62 -16.24 -8.13
CA GLY A 115 -10.03 -16.87 -9.40
C GLY A 115 -9.35 -18.22 -9.61
N PRO A 116 -9.98 -19.15 -10.36
CA PRO A 116 -9.34 -20.40 -10.71
C PRO A 116 -8.04 -20.13 -11.46
N LEU A 117 -6.98 -20.85 -11.08
CA LEU A 117 -5.74 -20.90 -11.85
C LEU A 117 -6.11 -21.21 -13.31
N LEU A 118 -5.97 -20.24 -14.20
CA LEU A 118 -6.05 -20.50 -15.63
C LEU A 118 -4.90 -21.46 -15.94
N LEU A 119 -5.25 -22.71 -16.22
CA LEU A 119 -4.31 -23.77 -16.60
C LEU A 119 -3.53 -23.27 -17.83
N GLY A 120 -2.32 -22.78 -17.63
CA GLY A 120 -1.47 -22.24 -18.68
C GLY A 120 -0.44 -21.21 -18.22
N GLU A 121 -0.66 -20.54 -17.11
CA GLU A 121 0.39 -19.67 -16.52
C GLU A 121 1.19 -20.47 -15.48
N ALA A 122 2.19 -21.22 -15.95
CA ALA A 122 3.18 -21.81 -15.07
C ALA A 122 3.89 -20.68 -14.30
N PRO A 123 4.09 -20.80 -12.97
CA PRO A 123 4.90 -19.83 -12.23
C PRO A 123 6.29 -19.80 -12.86
N LEU A 124 6.71 -18.64 -13.33
CA LEU A 124 8.11 -18.42 -13.68
C LEU A 124 8.90 -18.53 -12.36
N VAL A 125 9.67 -19.60 -12.24
CA VAL A 125 10.64 -19.83 -11.17
C VAL A 125 11.73 -18.80 -11.25
#